data_1555040fddba63e47394fcc388785e19
#
_entry.id   1555040fddba63e47394fcc388785e19
#
_cell.length_a   1.000
_cell.length_b   1.000
_cell.length_c   1.000
_cell.angle_alpha   90.00
_cell.angle_beta   90.00
_cell.angle_gamma   90.00
#
_symmetry.space_group_name_H-M   'P 1'
#
loop_
_entity.id
_entity.type
_entity.pdbx_description
1 polymer ?
#
loop_
_entity_poly.entity_id
_entity_poly.type
_entity_poly.pdbx_seq_one_letter_code
_entity_poly.pdbx_strand_id
1 'polypeptide(L)'
;MIRVVLADDQALVRAGFRALLDAQSDIEVVGEAANGQQALEAVRELRPAAVLMDIRMPVMDGLAATRHITGDTALEQVKVVVLTTFELDEYVFEAIRAGASGFLVKDTEPAELLRAVRAVVAGDALLSPGVTRRLIAEFAARSKEPAAMSALDQLTDREREVMALAGIGLSNDEIARRLVVSPLTAKTHVSRAMTKLGARDRAQLVVLAYESGLVRPGWLG
;
A
#
# COMPACT_ATOMS: atom_id res chain seq x y z
N MET A 1 11.85 15.95 -4.16
CA MET A 1 11.90 15.73 -2.70
C MET A 1 10.61 15.08 -2.28
N ILE A 2 10.67 13.92 -1.62
CA ILE A 2 9.51 13.18 -1.11
C ILE A 2 9.14 13.78 0.25
N ARG A 3 7.98 14.42 0.35
CA ARG A 3 7.48 15.02 1.60
C ARG A 3 6.70 13.96 2.39
N VAL A 4 7.07 13.76 3.65
CA VAL A 4 6.51 12.71 4.52
C VAL A 4 5.96 13.33 5.80
N VAL A 5 4.80 12.83 6.26
CA VAL A 5 4.27 13.06 7.61
C VAL A 5 4.49 11.80 8.43
N LEU A 6 4.91 11.96 9.70
CA LEU A 6 5.06 10.87 10.67
C LEU A 6 3.91 10.91 11.67
N ALA A 7 3.19 9.82 11.84
CA ALA A 7 2.11 9.67 12.79
C ALA A 7 2.35 8.45 13.69
N ASP A 8 2.70 8.70 14.96
CA ASP A 8 2.98 7.69 15.96
C ASP A 8 2.78 8.32 17.35
N ASP A 9 2.22 7.63 18.31
CA ASP A 9 2.02 8.19 19.66
C ASP A 9 3.33 8.24 20.47
N GLN A 10 4.33 7.44 20.11
CA GLN A 10 5.61 7.34 20.79
C GLN A 10 6.61 8.36 20.25
N ALA A 11 6.89 9.40 21.05
CA ALA A 11 7.81 10.49 20.64
C ALA A 11 9.22 10.00 20.25
N LEU A 12 9.74 8.96 20.93
CA LEU A 12 11.06 8.41 20.64
C LEU A 12 11.09 7.70 19.29
N VAL A 13 10.03 6.99 18.94
CA VAL A 13 9.87 6.32 17.64
C VAL A 13 9.80 7.36 16.52
N ARG A 14 8.99 8.42 16.69
CA ARG A 14 8.94 9.51 15.72
C ARG A 14 10.29 10.17 15.51
N ALA A 15 11.01 10.48 16.61
CA ALA A 15 12.34 11.08 16.52
C ALA A 15 13.34 10.18 15.78
N GLY A 16 13.28 8.87 15.99
CA GLY A 16 14.12 7.89 15.29
C GLY A 16 13.83 7.85 13.78
N PHE A 17 12.55 7.77 13.40
CA PHE A 17 12.17 7.79 11.98
C PHE A 17 12.48 9.13 11.31
N ARG A 18 12.27 10.25 12.03
CA ARG A 18 12.67 11.58 11.51
C ARG A 18 14.16 11.61 11.19
N ALA A 19 15.01 11.24 12.14
CA ALA A 19 16.46 11.25 11.94
C ALA A 19 16.90 10.38 10.76
N LEU A 20 16.25 9.23 10.57
CA LEU A 20 16.52 8.31 9.47
C LEU A 20 16.11 8.89 8.11
N LEU A 21 14.93 9.51 8.03
CA LEU A 21 14.38 10.05 6.79
C LEU A 21 15.07 11.35 6.40
N ASP A 22 15.30 12.27 7.34
CA ASP A 22 15.95 13.56 7.10
C ASP A 22 17.45 13.40 6.75
N ALA A 23 18.07 12.24 7.07
CA ALA A 23 19.42 11.90 6.60
C ALA A 23 19.48 11.62 5.09
N GLN A 24 18.33 11.48 4.40
CA GLN A 24 18.28 11.24 2.96
C GLN A 24 18.12 12.55 2.20
N SER A 25 18.87 12.71 1.10
CA SER A 25 18.84 13.94 0.27
C SER A 25 17.53 14.10 -0.54
N ASP A 26 16.74 13.04 -0.66
CA ASP A 26 15.52 12.99 -1.47
C ASP A 26 14.22 12.90 -0.65
N ILE A 27 14.30 12.84 0.70
CA ILE A 27 13.16 12.72 1.60
C ILE A 27 13.19 13.86 2.64
N GLU A 28 12.03 14.39 2.99
CA GLU A 28 11.86 15.45 3.99
C GLU A 28 10.65 15.15 4.89
N VAL A 29 10.85 15.16 6.21
CA VAL A 29 9.74 15.07 7.16
C VAL A 29 9.14 16.45 7.38
N VAL A 30 7.97 16.69 6.79
CA VAL A 30 7.28 17.99 6.79
C VAL A 30 6.30 18.15 7.95
N GLY A 31 5.97 17.09 8.68
CA GLY A 31 5.07 17.16 9.83
C GLY A 31 5.11 15.92 10.70
N GLU A 32 4.67 16.08 11.95
CA GLU A 32 4.52 15.01 12.93
C GLU A 32 3.13 15.04 13.57
N ALA A 33 2.63 13.90 13.96
CA ALA A 33 1.36 13.73 14.67
C ALA A 33 1.50 12.65 15.76
N ALA A 34 0.85 12.87 16.90
CA ALA A 34 0.83 11.93 18.01
C ALA A 34 -0.48 11.11 18.07
N ASN A 35 -1.38 11.31 17.14
CA ASN A 35 -2.63 10.55 16.99
C ASN A 35 -3.20 10.73 15.58
N GLY A 36 -4.21 9.91 15.23
CA GLY A 36 -4.81 9.91 13.90
C GLY A 36 -5.52 11.20 13.53
N GLN A 37 -6.10 11.92 14.50
CA GLN A 37 -6.76 13.19 14.25
C GLN A 37 -5.75 14.25 13.79
N GLN A 38 -4.64 14.40 14.52
CA GLN A 38 -3.54 15.29 14.15
C GLN A 38 -2.91 14.88 12.81
N ALA A 39 -2.79 13.58 12.56
CA ALA A 39 -2.29 13.07 11.28
C ALA A 39 -3.18 13.51 10.11
N LEU A 40 -4.49 13.38 10.26
CA LEU A 40 -5.46 13.81 9.24
C LEU A 40 -5.40 15.33 8.99
N GLU A 41 -5.28 16.13 10.05
CA GLU A 41 -5.12 17.58 9.96
C GLU A 41 -3.83 17.96 9.24
N ALA A 42 -2.70 17.38 9.65
CA ALA A 42 -1.40 17.59 9.01
C ALA A 42 -1.39 17.20 7.53
N VAL A 43 -2.00 16.05 7.19
CA VAL A 43 -2.11 15.58 5.80
C VAL A 43 -2.95 16.53 4.93
N ARG A 44 -4.06 17.06 5.45
CA ARG A 44 -4.91 18.04 4.75
C ARG A 44 -4.20 19.35 4.49
N GLU A 45 -3.46 19.84 5.48
CA GLU A 45 -2.72 21.10 5.40
C GLU A 45 -1.48 20.97 4.51
N LEU A 46 -0.65 19.97 4.78
CA LEU A 46 0.68 19.84 4.17
C LEU A 46 0.67 19.11 2.82
N ARG A 47 -0.36 18.31 2.54
CA ARG A 47 -0.47 17.46 1.34
C ARG A 47 0.83 16.73 1.02
N PRO A 48 1.32 15.86 1.94
CA PRO A 48 2.56 15.13 1.74
C PRO A 48 2.42 14.09 0.63
N ALA A 49 3.55 13.61 0.11
CA ALA A 49 3.56 12.49 -0.82
C ALA A 49 3.22 11.16 -0.11
N ALA A 50 3.66 11.02 1.15
CA ALA A 50 3.37 9.86 1.97
C ALA A 50 3.14 10.23 3.44
N VAL A 51 2.40 9.38 4.16
CA VAL A 51 2.29 9.39 5.60
C VAL A 51 2.69 8.01 6.15
N LEU A 52 3.62 7.99 7.11
CA LEU A 52 3.94 6.80 7.90
C LEU A 52 3.01 6.81 9.11
N MET A 53 2.12 5.83 9.19
CA MET A 53 0.98 5.81 10.11
C MET A 53 1.06 4.64 11.06
N ASP A 54 1.26 4.88 12.35
CA ASP A 54 1.07 3.84 13.35
C ASP A 54 -0.41 3.44 13.45
N ILE A 55 -0.68 2.17 13.75
CA ILE A 55 -2.04 1.66 13.93
C ILE A 55 -2.61 2.13 15.26
N ARG A 56 -1.86 1.92 16.35
CA ARG A 56 -2.37 2.15 17.70
C ARG A 56 -2.00 3.51 18.22
N MET A 57 -2.93 4.45 18.10
CA MET A 57 -2.78 5.81 18.62
C MET A 57 -4.03 6.21 19.42
N PRO A 58 -3.89 7.10 20.41
CA PRO A 58 -5.01 7.65 21.17
C PRO A 58 -5.89 8.55 20.29
N VAL A 59 -7.10 8.87 20.76
CA VAL A 59 -8.08 9.77 20.13
C VAL A 59 -8.68 9.20 18.85
N MET A 60 -7.86 8.95 17.84
CA MET A 60 -8.19 8.28 16.57
C MET A 60 -7.06 7.33 16.23
N ASP A 61 -7.38 6.07 15.98
CA ASP A 61 -6.42 5.08 15.53
C ASP A 61 -5.99 5.31 14.08
N GLY A 62 -4.85 4.71 13.70
CA GLY A 62 -4.30 4.89 12.36
C GLY A 62 -5.13 4.26 11.24
N LEU A 63 -5.90 3.21 11.52
CA LEU A 63 -6.80 2.61 10.53
C LEU A 63 -7.99 3.52 10.22
N ALA A 64 -8.56 4.15 11.24
CA ALA A 64 -9.60 5.16 11.07
C ALA A 64 -9.05 6.38 10.30
N ALA A 65 -7.87 6.89 10.69
CA ALA A 65 -7.22 7.99 9.97
C ALA A 65 -6.94 7.62 8.51
N THR A 66 -6.46 6.39 8.25
CA THR A 66 -6.23 5.89 6.90
C THR A 66 -7.52 5.91 6.07
N ARG A 67 -8.64 5.39 6.60
CA ARG A 67 -9.94 5.44 5.91
C ARG A 67 -10.37 6.85 5.55
N HIS A 68 -10.17 7.81 6.45
CA HIS A 68 -10.49 9.22 6.18
C HIS A 68 -9.60 9.83 5.09
N ILE A 69 -8.28 9.57 5.13
CA ILE A 69 -7.33 10.06 4.12
C ILE A 69 -7.65 9.46 2.74
N THR A 70 -7.86 8.14 2.69
CA THR A 70 -8.08 7.42 1.43
C THR A 70 -9.46 7.64 0.83
N GLY A 71 -10.45 7.95 1.65
CA GLY A 71 -11.82 8.29 1.22
C GLY A 71 -11.99 9.73 0.77
N ASP A 72 -11.01 10.61 1.02
CA ASP A 72 -11.06 12.03 0.62
C ASP A 72 -10.40 12.21 -0.76
N THR A 73 -11.20 12.53 -1.77
CA THR A 73 -10.74 12.73 -3.15
C THR A 73 -9.70 13.86 -3.27
N ALA A 74 -9.73 14.84 -2.37
CA ALA A 74 -8.72 15.92 -2.33
C ALA A 74 -7.33 15.41 -1.88
N LEU A 75 -7.27 14.21 -1.29
CA LEU A 75 -6.06 13.56 -0.78
C LEU A 75 -5.65 12.32 -1.58
N GLU A 76 -6.19 12.12 -2.78
CA GLU A 76 -5.96 10.95 -3.63
C GLU A 76 -4.46 10.67 -3.88
N GLN A 77 -3.63 11.72 -3.95
CA GLN A 77 -2.20 11.62 -4.19
C GLN A 77 -1.41 11.18 -2.94
N VAL A 78 -1.99 11.30 -1.74
CA VAL A 78 -1.31 10.95 -0.49
C VAL A 78 -1.28 9.44 -0.31
N LYS A 79 -0.10 8.88 -0.16
CA LYS A 79 0.10 7.44 0.07
C LYS A 79 0.20 7.16 1.57
N VAL A 80 -0.50 6.14 2.04
CA VAL A 80 -0.45 5.74 3.45
C VAL A 80 0.37 4.46 3.58
N VAL A 81 1.46 4.53 4.34
CA VAL A 81 2.26 3.37 4.75
C VAL A 81 1.99 3.12 6.22
N VAL A 82 1.34 2.00 6.51
CA VAL A 82 1.01 1.62 7.89
C VAL A 82 2.24 1.01 8.56
N LEU A 83 2.53 1.47 9.78
CA LEU A 83 3.57 0.94 10.65
C LEU A 83 2.95 0.21 11.85
N THR A 84 3.52 -0.91 12.28
CA THR A 84 3.04 -1.65 13.45
C THR A 84 4.19 -2.33 14.17
N THR A 85 4.02 -2.57 15.47
CA THR A 85 4.95 -3.38 16.27
C THR A 85 4.66 -4.88 16.16
N PHE A 86 3.48 -5.27 15.65
CA PHE A 86 3.05 -6.66 15.61
C PHE A 86 2.61 -7.05 14.21
N GLU A 87 3.08 -8.20 13.74
CA GLU A 87 2.62 -8.88 12.53
C GLU A 87 1.27 -9.61 12.76
N LEU A 88 0.26 -8.94 13.35
CA LEU A 88 -1.06 -9.56 13.49
C LEU A 88 -1.77 -9.50 12.14
N ASP A 89 -2.10 -10.66 11.59
CA ASP A 89 -2.70 -10.82 10.26
C ASP A 89 -3.96 -9.98 10.07
N GLU A 90 -4.76 -9.78 11.13
CA GLU A 90 -5.97 -8.96 11.11
C GLU A 90 -5.68 -7.49 10.75
N TYR A 91 -4.61 -6.90 11.29
CA TYR A 91 -4.26 -5.50 11.03
C TYR A 91 -3.75 -5.26 9.61
N VAL A 92 -3.03 -6.22 9.04
CA VAL A 92 -2.56 -6.13 7.65
C VAL A 92 -3.76 -6.05 6.71
N PHE A 93 -4.74 -6.94 6.91
CA PHE A 93 -5.95 -6.98 6.10
C PHE A 93 -6.79 -5.71 6.24
N GLU A 94 -7.00 -5.25 7.49
CA GLU A 94 -7.76 -4.03 7.75
C GLU A 94 -7.08 -2.78 7.20
N ALA A 95 -5.74 -2.68 7.28
CA ALA A 95 -4.98 -1.58 6.73
C ALA A 95 -5.17 -1.46 5.21
N ILE A 96 -5.07 -2.59 4.50
CA ILE A 96 -5.23 -2.61 3.05
C ILE A 96 -6.68 -2.32 2.65
N ARG A 97 -7.67 -2.86 3.36
CA ARG A 97 -9.08 -2.50 3.15
C ARG A 97 -9.36 -1.03 3.45
N ALA A 98 -8.65 -0.45 4.40
CA ALA A 98 -8.69 0.99 4.66
C ALA A 98 -8.04 1.83 3.56
N GLY A 99 -7.40 1.20 2.57
CA GLY A 99 -6.74 1.87 1.45
C GLY A 99 -5.26 2.17 1.66
N ALA A 100 -4.60 1.51 2.62
CA ALA A 100 -3.16 1.66 2.79
C ALA A 100 -2.41 1.19 1.54
N SER A 101 -1.40 1.96 1.14
CA SER A 101 -0.53 1.69 -0.01
C SER A 101 0.66 0.80 0.34
N GLY A 102 0.97 0.64 1.62
CA GLY A 102 2.04 -0.20 2.13
C GLY A 102 1.85 -0.55 3.60
N PHE A 103 2.57 -1.59 4.03
CA PHE A 103 2.56 -2.08 5.39
C PHE A 103 3.98 -2.52 5.80
N LEU A 104 4.46 -2.04 6.93
CA LEU A 104 5.77 -2.35 7.49
C LEU A 104 5.69 -2.64 8.99
N VAL A 105 6.62 -3.43 9.49
CA VAL A 105 6.83 -3.63 10.92
C VAL A 105 7.83 -2.57 11.41
N LYS A 106 7.64 -2.01 12.62
CA LYS A 106 8.48 -0.93 13.16
C LYS A 106 9.95 -1.36 13.40
N ASP A 107 10.21 -2.67 13.50
CA ASP A 107 11.55 -3.25 13.61
C ASP A 107 12.20 -3.58 12.26
N THR A 108 11.55 -3.19 11.16
CA THR A 108 12.09 -3.31 9.80
C THR A 108 13.44 -2.57 9.70
N GLU A 109 14.38 -3.15 8.95
CA GLU A 109 15.67 -2.52 8.71
C GLU A 109 15.52 -1.12 8.07
N PRO A 110 16.34 -0.14 8.52
CA PRO A 110 16.29 1.22 7.99
C PRO A 110 16.30 1.32 6.47
N ALA A 111 17.11 0.51 5.80
CA ALA A 111 17.20 0.49 4.35
C ALA A 111 15.89 0.03 3.67
N GLU A 112 15.14 -0.85 4.32
CA GLU A 112 13.86 -1.34 3.83
C GLU A 112 12.76 -0.29 3.98
N LEU A 113 12.71 0.43 5.11
CA LEU A 113 11.80 1.56 5.30
C LEU A 113 12.01 2.63 4.21
N LEU A 114 13.26 3.00 3.94
CA LEU A 114 13.59 3.99 2.90
C LEU A 114 13.17 3.52 1.51
N ARG A 115 13.39 2.23 1.19
CA ARG A 115 12.93 1.65 -0.07
C ARG A 115 11.41 1.66 -0.17
N ALA A 116 10.72 1.35 0.93
CA ALA A 116 9.26 1.34 1.00
C ALA A 116 8.66 2.72 0.69
N VAL A 117 9.16 3.77 1.33
CA VAL A 117 8.70 5.14 1.09
C VAL A 117 8.86 5.52 -0.39
N ARG A 118 10.04 5.24 -0.98
CA ARG A 118 10.28 5.54 -2.39
C ARG A 118 9.40 4.75 -3.34
N ALA A 119 9.22 3.44 -3.09
CA ALA A 119 8.41 2.57 -3.91
C ALA A 119 6.94 2.97 -3.89
N VAL A 120 6.39 3.24 -2.71
CA VAL A 120 4.98 3.62 -2.55
C VAL A 120 4.68 4.96 -3.23
N VAL A 121 5.56 5.93 -3.12
CA VAL A 121 5.43 7.22 -3.82
C VAL A 121 5.56 7.07 -5.33
N ALA A 122 6.35 6.11 -5.80
CA ALA A 122 6.46 5.79 -7.24
C ALA A 122 5.23 5.01 -7.79
N GLY A 123 4.26 4.69 -6.93
CA GLY A 123 3.06 3.92 -7.28
C GLY A 123 3.26 2.39 -7.26
N ASP A 124 4.42 1.93 -6.81
CA ASP A 124 4.68 0.51 -6.57
C ASP A 124 4.21 0.19 -5.15
N ALA A 125 3.35 -0.83 -4.96
CA ALA A 125 3.00 -1.28 -3.62
C ALA A 125 4.17 -2.09 -3.04
N LEU A 126 4.60 -1.74 -1.84
CA LEU A 126 5.53 -2.56 -1.09
C LEU A 126 4.75 -3.41 -0.08
N LEU A 127 4.33 -4.56 -0.54
CA LEU A 127 3.92 -5.65 0.33
C LEU A 127 5.08 -6.63 0.36
N SER A 128 5.66 -6.89 1.51
CA SER A 128 6.65 -7.96 1.62
C SER A 128 6.04 -9.29 1.16
N PRO A 129 6.81 -10.23 0.63
CA PRO A 129 6.27 -11.53 0.22
C PRO A 129 5.52 -12.25 1.34
N GLY A 130 5.89 -12.00 2.60
CA GLY A 130 5.19 -12.50 3.78
C GLY A 130 3.80 -11.88 3.93
N VAL A 131 3.70 -10.55 3.85
CA VAL A 131 2.44 -9.80 3.92
C VAL A 131 1.53 -10.18 2.74
N THR A 132 2.07 -10.32 1.54
CA THR A 132 1.29 -10.76 0.36
C THR A 132 0.69 -12.16 0.57
N ARG A 133 1.49 -13.13 1.04
CA ARG A 133 0.98 -14.48 1.34
C ARG A 133 -0.11 -14.49 2.41
N ARG A 134 0.02 -13.65 3.43
CA ARG A 134 -0.98 -13.53 4.51
C ARG A 134 -2.28 -12.91 4.02
N LEU A 135 -2.21 -11.87 3.21
CA LEU A 135 -3.38 -11.32 2.53
C LEU A 135 -4.10 -12.38 1.71
N ILE A 136 -3.35 -13.15 0.94
CA ILE A 136 -3.88 -14.26 0.15
C ILE A 136 -4.65 -15.26 1.02
N ALA A 137 -4.06 -15.67 2.15
CA ALA A 137 -4.68 -16.63 3.06
C ALA A 137 -5.97 -16.09 3.68
N GLU A 138 -6.00 -14.83 4.07
CA GLU A 138 -7.16 -14.18 4.68
C GLU A 138 -8.30 -13.96 3.68
N PHE A 139 -7.97 -13.55 2.43
CA PHE A 139 -8.96 -13.52 1.36
C PHE A 139 -9.56 -14.91 1.07
N ALA A 140 -8.73 -15.96 1.11
CA ALA A 140 -9.20 -17.34 0.95
C ALA A 140 -10.23 -17.74 2.00
N ALA A 141 -9.99 -17.34 3.25
CA ALA A 141 -10.87 -17.70 4.36
C ALA A 141 -12.22 -16.94 4.34
N ARG A 142 -12.24 -15.74 3.79
CA ARG A 142 -13.41 -14.83 3.83
C ARG A 142 -14.20 -14.74 2.53
N SER A 143 -13.67 -15.18 1.39
CA SER A 143 -14.37 -15.10 0.09
C SER A 143 -15.55 -16.06 0.03
N LYS A 144 -16.74 -15.55 0.31
CA LYS A 144 -18.01 -16.30 0.14
C LYS A 144 -18.75 -15.99 -1.17
N GLU A 145 -18.45 -14.92 -1.88
CA GLU A 145 -19.04 -14.63 -3.21
C GLU A 145 -18.15 -13.71 -4.05
N PRO A 146 -18.01 -13.94 -5.37
CA PRO A 146 -17.28 -13.04 -6.27
C PRO A 146 -18.16 -11.83 -6.60
N ALA A 147 -17.89 -10.70 -5.96
CA ALA A 147 -18.72 -9.49 -6.10
C ALA A 147 -18.38 -8.57 -7.26
N ALA A 148 -17.38 -8.85 -8.10
CA ALA A 148 -16.90 -7.88 -9.08
C ALA A 148 -16.46 -8.44 -10.45
N MET A 149 -17.14 -9.44 -11.01
CA MET A 149 -16.83 -9.92 -12.37
C MET A 149 -16.99 -8.84 -13.45
N SER A 150 -17.96 -7.92 -13.30
CA SER A 150 -18.21 -6.86 -14.30
C SER A 150 -17.10 -5.81 -14.43
N ALA A 151 -16.30 -5.60 -13.39
CA ALA A 151 -15.19 -4.66 -13.46
C ALA A 151 -14.05 -5.18 -14.35
N LEU A 152 -13.86 -6.50 -14.43
CA LEU A 152 -12.83 -7.12 -15.25
C LEU A 152 -13.08 -6.98 -16.74
N ASP A 153 -14.33 -6.70 -17.18
CA ASP A 153 -14.69 -6.55 -18.59
C ASP A 153 -14.09 -5.29 -19.22
N GLN A 154 -13.65 -4.33 -18.39
CA GLN A 154 -12.94 -3.12 -18.84
C GLN A 154 -11.47 -3.37 -19.18
N LEU A 155 -10.93 -4.50 -18.74
CA LEU A 155 -9.53 -4.85 -18.96
C LEU A 155 -9.36 -5.60 -20.28
N THR A 156 -8.27 -5.28 -21.01
CA THR A 156 -7.79 -6.14 -22.08
C THR A 156 -7.25 -7.46 -21.51
N ASP A 157 -7.14 -8.50 -22.33
CA ASP A 157 -6.58 -9.79 -21.91
C ASP A 157 -5.19 -9.62 -21.28
N ARG A 158 -4.37 -8.71 -21.86
CA ARG A 158 -3.02 -8.44 -21.32
C ARG A 158 -3.02 -7.73 -19.99
N GLU A 159 -3.94 -6.79 -19.78
CA GLU A 159 -4.10 -6.11 -18.49
C GLU A 159 -4.65 -7.05 -17.43
N ARG A 160 -5.55 -7.94 -17.79
CA ARG A 160 -6.09 -8.98 -16.92
C ARG A 160 -5.00 -9.99 -16.50
N GLU A 161 -4.17 -10.43 -17.46
CA GLU A 161 -3.04 -11.32 -17.21
C GLU A 161 -2.01 -10.70 -16.26
N VAL A 162 -1.65 -9.42 -16.50
CA VAL A 162 -0.72 -8.67 -15.65
C VAL A 162 -1.31 -8.44 -14.25
N MET A 163 -2.62 -8.14 -14.14
CA MET A 163 -3.31 -8.02 -12.86
C MET A 163 -3.28 -9.33 -12.07
N ALA A 164 -3.50 -10.47 -12.72
CA ALA A 164 -3.41 -11.79 -12.07
C ALA A 164 -2.00 -12.06 -11.54
N LEU A 165 -0.96 -11.76 -12.32
CA LEU A 165 0.44 -11.93 -11.91
C LEU A 165 0.81 -10.97 -10.77
N ALA A 166 0.31 -9.74 -10.79
CA ALA A 166 0.46 -8.80 -9.68
C ALA A 166 -0.25 -9.32 -8.42
N GLY A 167 -1.43 -9.91 -8.58
CA GLY A 167 -2.23 -10.51 -7.52
C GLY A 167 -1.51 -11.64 -6.78
N ILE A 168 -0.73 -12.44 -7.47
CA ILE A 168 0.10 -13.50 -6.84
C ILE A 168 1.45 -12.97 -6.32
N GLY A 169 1.67 -11.65 -6.32
CA GLY A 169 2.81 -11.00 -5.68
C GLY A 169 4.06 -10.83 -6.55
N LEU A 170 4.00 -11.06 -7.87
CA LEU A 170 5.16 -10.86 -8.75
C LEU A 170 5.47 -9.37 -8.91
N SER A 171 6.75 -9.00 -8.83
CA SER A 171 7.25 -7.66 -9.19
C SER A 171 7.11 -7.38 -10.70
N ASN A 172 7.28 -6.12 -11.12
CA ASN A 172 7.25 -5.78 -12.55
C ASN A 172 8.33 -6.51 -13.36
N ASP A 173 9.51 -6.75 -12.76
CA ASP A 173 10.60 -7.51 -13.39
C ASP A 173 10.26 -9.00 -13.55
N GLU A 174 9.60 -9.60 -12.57
CA GLU A 174 9.13 -10.99 -12.65
C GLU A 174 7.98 -11.15 -13.64
N ILE A 175 7.03 -10.21 -13.66
CA ILE A 175 5.96 -10.15 -14.66
C ILE A 175 6.58 -10.02 -16.05
N ALA A 176 7.55 -9.13 -16.23
CA ALA A 176 8.23 -8.91 -17.50
C ALA A 176 8.91 -10.19 -18.00
N ARG A 177 9.64 -10.89 -17.13
CA ARG A 177 10.27 -12.17 -17.47
C ARG A 177 9.26 -13.23 -17.87
N ARG A 178 8.15 -13.34 -17.10
CA ARG A 178 7.11 -14.36 -17.37
C ARG A 178 6.35 -14.09 -18.66
N LEU A 179 6.14 -12.84 -19.01
CA LEU A 179 5.38 -12.41 -20.20
C LEU A 179 6.25 -12.09 -21.42
N VAL A 180 7.57 -12.24 -21.29
CA VAL A 180 8.57 -11.96 -22.34
C VAL A 180 8.43 -10.54 -22.88
N VAL A 181 8.37 -9.55 -21.96
CA VAL A 181 8.31 -8.12 -22.29
C VAL A 181 9.35 -7.34 -21.49
N SER A 182 9.50 -6.05 -21.76
CA SER A 182 10.36 -5.19 -20.94
C SER A 182 9.72 -4.89 -19.57
N PRO A 183 10.50 -4.63 -18.51
CA PRO A 183 9.96 -4.17 -17.21
C PRO A 183 9.11 -2.91 -17.33
N LEU A 184 9.49 -2.00 -18.22
CA LEU A 184 8.72 -0.78 -18.50
C LEU A 184 7.35 -1.11 -19.13
N THR A 185 7.30 -2.10 -20.02
CA THR A 185 6.06 -2.56 -20.63
C THR A 185 5.15 -3.20 -19.58
N ALA A 186 5.70 -4.05 -18.69
CA ALA A 186 4.95 -4.64 -17.59
C ALA A 186 4.38 -3.56 -16.68
N LYS A 187 5.21 -2.58 -16.25
CA LYS A 187 4.77 -1.44 -15.45
C LYS A 187 3.63 -0.65 -16.12
N THR A 188 3.72 -0.44 -17.43
CA THR A 188 2.68 0.28 -18.19
C THR A 188 1.36 -0.47 -18.16
N HIS A 189 1.35 -1.80 -18.33
CA HIS A 189 0.12 -2.60 -18.25
C HIS A 189 -0.46 -2.62 -16.84
N VAL A 190 0.37 -2.72 -15.79
CA VAL A 190 -0.07 -2.59 -14.39
C VAL A 190 -0.74 -1.24 -14.15
N SER A 191 -0.09 -0.14 -14.58
CA SER A 191 -0.65 1.22 -14.44
C SER A 191 -1.99 1.38 -15.17
N ARG A 192 -2.11 0.84 -16.39
CA ARG A 192 -3.37 0.90 -17.14
C ARG A 192 -4.48 0.10 -16.48
N ALA A 193 -4.17 -1.09 -15.93
CA ALA A 193 -5.14 -1.87 -15.18
C ALA A 193 -5.61 -1.10 -13.92
N MET A 194 -4.68 -0.50 -13.17
CA MET A 194 -5.02 0.35 -12.02
C MET A 194 -5.93 1.50 -12.41
N THR A 195 -5.59 2.26 -13.46
CA THR A 195 -6.41 3.39 -13.93
C THR A 195 -7.82 2.95 -14.31
N LYS A 196 -7.97 1.86 -15.07
CA LYS A 196 -9.28 1.36 -15.51
C LYS A 196 -10.15 0.86 -14.36
N LEU A 197 -9.55 0.30 -13.32
CA LEU A 197 -10.26 -0.22 -12.14
C LEU A 197 -10.39 0.80 -11.01
N GLY A 198 -9.85 2.02 -11.17
CA GLY A 198 -9.84 3.03 -10.12
C GLY A 198 -8.97 2.65 -8.90
N ALA A 199 -8.00 1.77 -9.09
CA ALA A 199 -7.07 1.38 -8.04
C ALA A 199 -6.03 2.49 -7.82
N ARG A 200 -5.89 2.97 -6.58
CA ARG A 200 -4.96 4.05 -6.21
C ARG A 200 -3.49 3.65 -6.32
N ASP A 201 -3.23 2.35 -6.15
CA ASP A 201 -1.90 1.76 -6.15
C ASP A 201 -1.99 0.24 -6.39
N ARG A 202 -0.81 -0.39 -6.42
CA ARG A 202 -0.70 -1.83 -6.66
C ARG A 202 -1.34 -2.67 -5.55
N ALA A 203 -1.34 -2.22 -4.28
CA ALA A 203 -1.98 -2.97 -3.20
C ALA A 203 -3.49 -3.08 -3.43
N GLN A 204 -4.13 -1.99 -3.86
CA GLN A 204 -5.54 -2.00 -4.25
C GLN A 204 -5.80 -2.88 -5.47
N LEU A 205 -4.88 -2.92 -6.44
CA LEU A 205 -5.01 -3.81 -7.60
C LEU A 205 -4.97 -5.29 -7.16
N VAL A 206 -4.12 -5.65 -6.19
CA VAL A 206 -4.07 -7.00 -5.61
C VAL A 206 -5.40 -7.34 -4.91
N VAL A 207 -5.93 -6.43 -4.08
CA VAL A 207 -7.24 -6.62 -3.45
C VAL A 207 -8.33 -6.91 -4.50
N LEU A 208 -8.42 -6.07 -5.53
CA LEU A 208 -9.40 -6.23 -6.61
C LEU A 208 -9.22 -7.55 -7.38
N ALA A 209 -7.99 -8.04 -7.56
CA ALA A 209 -7.74 -9.33 -8.20
C ALA A 209 -8.32 -10.50 -7.40
N TYR A 210 -8.28 -10.44 -6.07
CA TYR A 210 -8.89 -11.45 -5.20
C TYR A 210 -10.41 -11.28 -5.08
N GLU A 211 -10.90 -10.07 -4.86
CA GLU A 211 -12.34 -9.78 -4.74
C GLU A 211 -13.11 -10.13 -6.01
N SER A 212 -12.50 -9.94 -7.18
CA SER A 212 -13.08 -10.33 -8.47
C SER A 212 -12.99 -11.83 -8.77
N GLY A 213 -12.28 -12.62 -7.93
CA GLY A 213 -12.04 -14.03 -8.18
C GLY A 213 -11.09 -14.33 -9.34
N LEU A 214 -10.40 -13.30 -9.89
CA LEU A 214 -9.39 -13.44 -10.94
C LEU A 214 -8.20 -14.28 -10.46
N VAL A 215 -7.88 -14.14 -9.18
CA VAL A 215 -6.83 -14.92 -8.50
C VAL A 215 -7.44 -15.63 -7.30
N ARG A 216 -7.01 -16.87 -7.07
CA ARG A 216 -7.39 -17.66 -5.90
C ARG A 216 -6.13 -18.08 -5.11
N PRO A 217 -6.23 -18.25 -3.78
CA PRO A 217 -5.13 -18.78 -2.99
C PRO A 217 -4.71 -20.17 -3.48
N GLY A 218 -3.39 -20.38 -3.59
CA GLY A 218 -2.86 -21.65 -4.09
C GLY A 218 -2.75 -21.75 -5.62
N TRP A 219 -3.02 -20.70 -6.38
CA TRP A 219 -2.93 -20.67 -7.85
C TRP A 219 -1.49 -20.57 -8.40
N LEU A 220 -0.50 -20.97 -7.64
CA LEU A 220 0.86 -21.24 -8.12
C LEU A 220 0.90 -22.68 -8.63
N GLY A 221 0.42 -22.89 -9.81
CA GLY A 221 0.59 -24.08 -10.61
C GLY A 221 1.59 -23.84 -11.74
#